data_c2b094a530a11bed6465535fe3433ce0
#
_entry.id   c2b094a530a11bed6465535fe3433ce0
#
_cell.length_a   1.000
_cell.length_b   1.000
_cell.length_c   1.000
_cell.angle_alpha   90.00
_cell.angle_beta   90.00
_cell.angle_gamma   90.00
#
_symmetry.space_group_name_H-M   'P 1'
#
loop_
_entity.id
_entity.type
_entity.pdbx_description
1 polymer ?
#
loop_
_entity_poly.entity_id
_entity_poly.type
_entity_poly.pdbx_seq_one_letter_code
_entity_poly.pdbx_strand_id
1 'polypeptide(L)'
;MIGTYGHGTENDFVLVFDPDNKFEISATQVQAICDRKTGIGSDGFIRIAKQDGKWFMDYRNSDGSIAEMCGNGIRVMAKYLIERGHQLPGIFPINTRDGMKFLSVPESGDITVNMGQIREVFGEITATTNGHTWTGYNIDMGNPHAVVFVEDLDQVGDLLTSPIVEPADEYPDGVNVEFVQFLDNGELKMRVHERGVGETKSCGTGTCAVALAAALFKSTRLPASWIINPPGGLLSVEIDAHSNAILTGPAVLKEDFDLSKYL
;
A
#
# COMPACT_ATOMS: atom_id res chain seq x y z
N MET A 1 -14.22 -23.00 5.93
CA MET A 1 -13.35 -21.92 6.50
C MET A 1 -13.94 -20.58 6.08
N ILE A 2 -13.96 -19.62 7.00
CA ILE A 2 -14.52 -18.29 6.71
C ILE A 2 -13.39 -17.33 6.37
N GLY A 3 -13.55 -16.59 5.28
CA GLY A 3 -12.75 -15.43 4.91
C GLY A 3 -13.58 -14.17 5.03
N THR A 4 -12.98 -13.09 5.51
CA THR A 4 -13.60 -11.75 5.59
C THR A 4 -13.05 -10.87 4.47
N TYR A 5 -13.94 -10.24 3.69
CA TYR A 5 -13.53 -9.26 2.68
C TYR A 5 -13.44 -7.86 3.30
N GLY A 6 -12.39 -7.14 2.93
CA GLY A 6 -12.19 -5.76 3.37
C GLY A 6 -11.24 -5.00 2.48
N HIS A 7 -11.17 -3.68 2.63
CA HIS A 7 -10.27 -2.82 1.84
C HIS A 7 -9.75 -1.63 2.65
N GLY A 8 -8.56 -1.17 2.28
CA GLY A 8 -8.01 0.13 2.64
C GLY A 8 -7.89 0.98 1.38
N THR A 9 -8.65 2.08 1.28
CA THR A 9 -8.64 2.93 0.07
C THR A 9 -8.79 2.16 -1.25
N GLU A 10 -9.84 1.31 -1.33
CA GLU A 10 -10.21 0.43 -2.45
C GLU A 10 -9.14 -0.60 -2.89
N ASN A 11 -8.03 -0.72 -2.17
CA ASN A 11 -7.12 -1.86 -2.28
C ASN A 11 -7.65 -2.97 -1.37
N ASP A 12 -8.08 -4.07 -1.93
CA ASP A 12 -8.98 -5.04 -1.29
C ASP A 12 -8.32 -6.40 -0.99
N PHE A 13 -8.81 -7.04 0.07
CA PHE A 13 -8.22 -8.26 0.60
C PHE A 13 -9.27 -9.25 1.08
N VAL A 14 -8.94 -10.54 0.97
CA VAL A 14 -9.62 -11.60 1.71
C VAL A 14 -8.75 -11.97 2.91
N LEU A 15 -9.31 -11.85 4.12
CA LEU A 15 -8.62 -12.13 5.38
C LEU A 15 -9.09 -13.46 5.94
N VAL A 16 -8.17 -14.30 6.41
CA VAL A 16 -8.46 -15.55 7.14
C VAL A 16 -7.81 -15.50 8.51
N PHE A 17 -8.62 -15.81 9.54
CA PHE A 17 -8.16 -15.83 10.91
C PHE A 17 -7.64 -17.22 11.29
N ASP A 18 -6.34 -17.33 11.54
CA ASP A 18 -5.63 -18.56 11.88
C ASP A 18 -4.58 -18.32 12.99
N PRO A 19 -5.00 -17.93 14.20
CA PRO A 19 -4.08 -17.57 15.28
C PRO A 19 -3.21 -18.73 15.77
N ASP A 20 -3.62 -19.96 15.51
CA ASP A 20 -2.89 -21.17 15.90
C ASP A 20 -1.92 -21.64 14.82
N ASN A 21 -1.89 -20.97 13.68
CA ASN A 21 -1.02 -21.27 12.53
C ASN A 21 -1.19 -22.71 12.00
N LYS A 22 -2.45 -23.16 11.93
CA LYS A 22 -2.83 -24.52 11.52
C LYS A 22 -3.20 -24.63 10.04
N PHE A 23 -3.46 -23.49 9.39
CA PHE A 23 -3.91 -23.43 8.03
C PHE A 23 -2.74 -23.17 7.07
N GLU A 24 -2.54 -24.08 6.15
CA GLU A 24 -1.62 -23.90 5.03
C GLU A 24 -2.44 -23.59 3.76
N ILE A 25 -2.01 -22.60 3.00
CA ILE A 25 -2.61 -22.22 1.74
C ILE A 25 -1.56 -22.21 0.63
N SER A 26 -1.86 -22.86 -0.47
CA SER A 26 -1.02 -22.85 -1.67
C SER A 26 -1.20 -21.56 -2.48
N ALA A 27 -0.22 -21.23 -3.31
CA ALA A 27 -0.33 -20.11 -4.25
C ALA A 27 -1.55 -20.25 -5.17
N THR A 28 -1.82 -21.49 -5.67
CA THR A 28 -2.96 -21.77 -6.54
C THR A 28 -4.31 -21.53 -5.86
N GLN A 29 -4.42 -21.84 -4.57
CA GLN A 29 -5.64 -21.57 -3.80
C GLN A 29 -5.84 -20.06 -3.58
N VAL A 30 -4.75 -19.31 -3.31
CA VAL A 30 -4.82 -17.85 -3.23
C VAL A 30 -5.27 -17.25 -4.56
N GLN A 31 -4.68 -17.69 -5.68
CA GLN A 31 -5.11 -17.27 -7.02
C GLN A 31 -6.59 -17.51 -7.25
N ALA A 32 -7.09 -18.70 -6.89
CA ALA A 32 -8.50 -19.04 -7.07
C ALA A 32 -9.43 -18.18 -6.20
N ILE A 33 -9.02 -17.84 -4.97
CA ILE A 33 -9.77 -16.94 -4.08
C ILE A 33 -9.79 -15.52 -4.63
N CYS A 34 -8.63 -15.03 -5.07
CA CYS A 34 -8.43 -13.65 -5.52
C CYS A 34 -8.90 -13.39 -6.96
N ASP A 35 -9.21 -14.43 -7.74
CA ASP A 35 -9.67 -14.28 -9.13
C ASP A 35 -10.98 -13.48 -9.19
N ARG A 36 -10.97 -12.35 -9.93
CA ARG A 36 -12.10 -11.43 -9.99
C ARG A 36 -13.26 -11.94 -10.84
N LYS A 37 -13.11 -13.05 -11.58
CA LYS A 37 -14.16 -13.63 -12.43
C LYS A 37 -14.81 -14.86 -11.80
N THR A 38 -14.02 -15.68 -11.17
CA THR A 38 -14.45 -17.01 -10.68
C THR A 38 -14.30 -17.17 -9.17
N GLY A 39 -13.52 -16.29 -8.54
CA GLY A 39 -13.27 -16.26 -7.12
C GLY A 39 -14.17 -15.28 -6.35
N ILE A 40 -13.67 -14.84 -5.19
CA ILE A 40 -14.24 -13.72 -4.44
C ILE A 40 -13.79 -12.41 -5.11
N GLY A 41 -12.55 -12.39 -5.60
CA GLY A 41 -11.94 -11.26 -6.28
C GLY A 41 -11.32 -10.26 -5.29
N SER A 42 -9.99 -10.20 -5.27
CA SER A 42 -9.26 -9.23 -4.42
C SER A 42 -7.85 -9.01 -4.93
N ASP A 43 -7.22 -7.91 -4.53
CA ASP A 43 -5.82 -7.60 -4.84
C ASP A 43 -4.85 -8.49 -4.05
N GLY A 44 -5.31 -9.06 -2.93
CA GLY A 44 -4.48 -9.95 -2.15
C GLY A 44 -5.22 -10.74 -1.07
N PHE A 45 -4.45 -11.61 -0.44
CA PHE A 45 -4.90 -12.49 0.62
C PHE A 45 -4.06 -12.27 1.88
N ILE A 46 -4.71 -12.19 3.04
CA ILE A 46 -4.03 -12.01 4.33
C ILE A 46 -4.45 -13.13 5.28
N ARG A 47 -3.51 -13.97 5.69
CA ARG A 47 -3.71 -14.87 6.82
C ARG A 47 -3.25 -14.16 8.10
N ILE A 48 -4.18 -14.02 9.03
CA ILE A 48 -3.96 -13.42 10.35
C ILE A 48 -3.50 -14.54 11.29
N ALA A 49 -2.20 -14.60 11.52
CA ALA A 49 -1.57 -15.64 12.33
C ALA A 49 -0.94 -15.06 13.61
N LYS A 50 -0.36 -15.93 14.43
CA LYS A 50 0.55 -15.54 15.50
C LYS A 50 1.93 -16.16 15.28
N GLN A 51 2.97 -15.37 15.53
CA GLN A 51 4.35 -15.80 15.56
C GLN A 51 4.96 -15.30 16.88
N ASP A 52 5.49 -16.21 17.68
CA ASP A 52 6.03 -15.93 19.03
C ASP A 52 5.04 -15.15 19.93
N GLY A 53 3.76 -15.54 19.86
CA GLY A 53 2.67 -14.93 20.62
C GLY A 53 2.20 -13.56 20.15
N LYS A 54 2.81 -12.99 19.13
CA LYS A 54 2.46 -11.69 18.51
C LYS A 54 1.69 -11.88 17.23
N TRP A 55 0.84 -10.93 16.87
CA TRP A 55 0.15 -10.93 15.58
C TRP A 55 1.14 -10.90 14.44
N PHE A 56 0.89 -11.70 13.41
CA PHE A 56 1.70 -11.80 12.19
C PHE A 56 0.80 -11.70 10.96
N MET A 57 1.16 -10.79 10.06
CA MET A 57 0.52 -10.60 8.77
C MET A 57 1.20 -11.48 7.72
N ASP A 58 0.59 -12.64 7.40
CA ASP A 58 1.01 -13.45 6.26
C ASP A 58 0.29 -12.96 5.00
N TYR A 59 0.92 -12.01 4.30
CA TYR A 59 0.36 -11.38 3.12
C TYR A 59 0.84 -12.04 1.83
N ARG A 60 -0.09 -12.21 0.90
CA ARG A 60 0.15 -12.72 -0.46
C ARG A 60 -0.58 -11.87 -1.48
N ASN A 61 0.08 -11.61 -2.61
CA ASN A 61 -0.53 -10.98 -3.76
C ASN A 61 -1.61 -11.88 -4.39
N SER A 62 -2.45 -11.34 -5.26
CA SER A 62 -3.52 -12.08 -5.95
C SER A 62 -3.02 -13.25 -6.81
N ASP A 63 -1.76 -13.21 -7.27
CA ASP A 63 -1.10 -14.29 -8.00
C ASP A 63 -0.56 -15.41 -7.08
N GLY A 64 -0.77 -15.30 -5.76
CA GLY A 64 -0.31 -16.24 -4.75
C GLY A 64 1.15 -16.06 -4.33
N SER A 65 1.89 -15.14 -4.93
CA SER A 65 3.25 -14.81 -4.52
C SER A 65 3.27 -14.23 -3.10
N ILE A 66 4.32 -14.57 -2.35
CA ILE A 66 4.54 -14.04 -1.01
C ILE A 66 5.03 -12.60 -1.14
N ALA A 67 4.43 -11.70 -0.39
CA ALA A 67 4.86 -10.32 -0.28
C ALA A 67 5.24 -9.96 1.16
N GLU A 68 6.10 -8.97 1.31
CA GLU A 68 6.70 -8.62 2.60
C GLU A 68 5.73 -7.87 3.50
N MET A 69 5.08 -6.83 2.97
CA MET A 69 4.15 -5.97 3.70
C MET A 69 3.27 -5.18 2.72
N CYS A 70 2.08 -4.78 3.17
CA CYS A 70 1.18 -3.87 2.48
C CYS A 70 0.55 -2.89 3.48
N GLY A 71 0.77 -1.59 3.28
CA GLY A 71 0.27 -0.54 4.18
C GLY A 71 -1.27 -0.49 4.25
N ASN A 72 -1.96 -0.77 3.14
CA ASN A 72 -3.42 -0.88 3.10
C ASN A 72 -3.89 -2.16 3.83
N GLY A 73 -3.26 -3.30 3.52
CA GLY A 73 -3.61 -4.60 4.10
C GLY A 73 -3.41 -4.65 5.62
N ILE A 74 -2.34 -4.06 6.15
CA ILE A 74 -2.09 -4.08 7.60
C ILE A 74 -3.12 -3.24 8.36
N ARG A 75 -3.64 -2.14 7.77
CA ARG A 75 -4.76 -1.37 8.37
C ARG A 75 -6.04 -2.20 8.38
N VAL A 76 -6.34 -2.93 7.30
CA VAL A 76 -7.50 -3.83 7.22
C VAL A 76 -7.38 -4.96 8.23
N MET A 77 -6.20 -5.57 8.38
CA MET A 77 -5.95 -6.58 9.42
C MET A 77 -6.14 -6.00 10.83
N ALA A 78 -5.63 -4.81 11.12
CA ALA A 78 -5.80 -4.17 12.42
C ALA A 78 -7.28 -3.88 12.73
N LYS A 79 -8.03 -3.41 11.73
CA LYS A 79 -9.49 -3.21 11.82
C LYS A 79 -10.20 -4.51 12.16
N TYR A 80 -9.84 -5.60 11.47
CA TYR A 80 -10.38 -6.94 11.73
C TYR A 80 -10.14 -7.36 13.18
N LEU A 81 -8.91 -7.23 13.68
CA LEU A 81 -8.55 -7.63 15.04
C LEU A 81 -9.38 -6.89 16.09
N ILE A 82 -9.64 -5.59 15.91
CA ILE A 82 -10.46 -4.78 16.83
C ILE A 82 -11.93 -5.17 16.72
N GLU A 83 -12.52 -5.16 15.52
CA GLU A 83 -13.97 -5.38 15.33
C GLU A 83 -14.40 -6.81 15.70
N ARG A 84 -13.50 -7.79 15.57
CA ARG A 84 -13.75 -9.17 15.98
C ARG A 84 -13.37 -9.45 17.44
N GLY A 85 -12.92 -8.44 18.19
CA GLY A 85 -12.61 -8.55 19.62
C GLY A 85 -11.33 -9.32 19.94
N HIS A 86 -10.42 -9.47 18.99
CA HIS A 86 -9.15 -10.18 19.18
C HIS A 86 -8.04 -9.28 19.75
N GLN A 87 -8.22 -7.96 19.64
CA GLN A 87 -7.31 -6.94 20.13
C GLN A 87 -8.11 -5.74 20.64
N LEU A 88 -7.65 -5.10 21.69
CA LEU A 88 -8.23 -3.82 22.16
C LEU A 88 -7.69 -2.65 21.33
N PRO A 89 -8.49 -1.59 21.12
CA PRO A 89 -8.01 -0.33 20.57
C PRO A 89 -6.79 0.19 21.31
N GLY A 90 -5.91 0.90 20.61
CA GLY A 90 -4.69 1.47 21.18
C GLY A 90 -3.49 1.30 20.26
N ILE A 91 -2.31 1.38 20.83
CA ILE A 91 -1.06 1.19 20.11
C ILE A 91 -0.57 -0.25 20.30
N PHE A 92 -0.41 -0.99 19.21
CA PHE A 92 0.12 -2.35 19.24
C PHE A 92 0.93 -2.70 18.00
N PRO A 93 1.86 -3.68 18.11
CA PRO A 93 2.64 -4.13 16.99
C PRO A 93 1.94 -5.25 16.21
N ILE A 94 2.19 -5.28 14.90
CA ILE A 94 1.95 -6.42 14.02
C ILE A 94 3.29 -6.78 13.35
N ASN A 95 3.69 -8.05 13.44
CA ASN A 95 4.86 -8.55 12.72
C ASN A 95 4.50 -8.75 11.25
N THR A 96 5.44 -8.44 10.38
CA THR A 96 5.38 -8.69 8.94
C THR A 96 6.71 -9.29 8.48
N ARG A 97 6.82 -9.69 7.21
CA ARG A 97 8.11 -10.10 6.65
C ARG A 97 9.10 -8.93 6.49
N ASP A 98 8.56 -7.70 6.41
CA ASP A 98 9.34 -6.46 6.46
C ASP A 98 9.47 -5.93 7.92
N GLY A 99 9.59 -6.84 8.89
CA GLY A 99 9.76 -6.49 10.28
C GLY A 99 8.46 -6.11 11.01
N MET A 100 8.65 -5.59 12.23
CA MET A 100 7.54 -5.20 13.11
C MET A 100 7.06 -3.79 12.77
N LYS A 101 5.75 -3.65 12.57
CA LYS A 101 5.10 -2.36 12.36
C LYS A 101 4.26 -1.99 13.58
N PHE A 102 4.36 -0.75 14.02
CA PHE A 102 3.52 -0.22 15.10
C PHE A 102 2.32 0.52 14.51
N LEU A 103 1.14 0.18 15.01
CA LEU A 103 -0.11 0.81 14.59
C LEU A 103 -0.76 1.53 15.76
N SER A 104 -1.37 2.67 15.49
CA SER A 104 -2.31 3.32 16.40
C SER A 104 -3.72 3.13 15.84
N VAL A 105 -4.53 2.36 16.55
CA VAL A 105 -5.87 1.97 16.12
C VAL A 105 -6.90 2.51 17.12
N PRO A 106 -7.64 3.57 16.78
CA PRO A 106 -8.68 4.13 17.65
C PRO A 106 -9.91 3.21 17.69
N GLU A 107 -10.83 3.46 18.61
CA GLU A 107 -12.15 2.79 18.64
C GLU A 107 -12.93 3.01 17.34
N SER A 108 -12.81 4.21 16.78
CA SER A 108 -13.41 4.57 15.50
C SER A 108 -12.51 5.53 14.73
N GLY A 109 -12.65 5.55 13.40
CA GLY A 109 -11.87 6.43 12.52
C GLY A 109 -10.67 5.74 11.88
N ASP A 110 -9.74 6.56 11.42
CA ASP A 110 -8.61 6.14 10.61
C ASP A 110 -7.50 5.48 11.44
N ILE A 111 -6.81 4.55 10.81
CA ILE A 111 -5.72 3.78 11.42
C ILE A 111 -4.38 4.33 10.95
N THR A 112 -3.49 4.55 11.91
CA THR A 112 -2.14 5.05 11.67
C THR A 112 -1.13 3.91 11.73
N VAL A 113 -0.21 3.88 10.77
CA VAL A 113 0.87 2.89 10.67
C VAL A 113 2.21 3.61 10.53
N ASN A 114 3.18 3.23 11.35
CA ASN A 114 4.56 3.60 11.08
C ASN A 114 5.12 2.68 9.97
N MET A 115 5.28 3.24 8.78
CA MET A 115 5.75 2.53 7.59
C MET A 115 7.26 2.30 7.57
N GLY A 116 8.00 3.00 8.43
CA GLY A 116 9.46 2.96 8.49
C GLY A 116 10.12 4.12 7.77
N GLN A 117 11.43 4.02 7.64
CA GLN A 117 12.25 5.08 7.07
C GLN A 117 12.15 5.13 5.55
N ILE A 118 11.96 6.35 5.03
CA ILE A 118 12.03 6.64 3.59
C ILE A 118 13.40 7.22 3.27
N ARG A 119 13.92 6.93 2.09
CA ARG A 119 15.16 7.47 1.58
C ARG A 119 14.97 8.06 0.19
N GLU A 120 15.55 9.23 -0.03
CA GLU A 120 15.80 9.71 -1.37
C GLU A 120 17.01 8.97 -1.93
N VAL A 121 16.87 8.43 -3.13
CA VAL A 121 17.99 7.90 -3.89
C VAL A 121 18.47 9.01 -4.81
N PHE A 122 19.70 9.47 -4.62
CA PHE A 122 20.25 10.57 -5.41
C PHE A 122 20.35 10.19 -6.88
N GLY A 123 19.96 11.13 -7.73
CA GLY A 123 19.94 10.99 -9.18
C GLY A 123 18.64 11.53 -9.75
N GLU A 124 18.75 12.21 -10.88
CA GLU A 124 17.59 12.68 -11.62
C GLU A 124 16.99 11.51 -12.37
N ILE A 125 15.67 11.34 -12.27
CA ILE A 125 14.94 10.36 -13.05
C ILE A 125 13.96 11.05 -13.99
N THR A 126 13.62 10.40 -15.07
CA THR A 126 12.48 10.81 -15.91
C THR A 126 11.48 9.68 -16.06
N ALA A 127 10.20 10.03 -16.10
CA ALA A 127 9.13 9.09 -16.43
C ALA A 127 8.40 9.56 -17.69
N THR A 128 8.24 8.66 -18.65
CA THR A 128 7.60 8.93 -19.93
C THR A 128 6.39 8.04 -20.14
N THR A 129 5.24 8.65 -20.40
CA THR A 129 4.00 7.95 -20.81
C THR A 129 3.14 8.89 -21.63
N ASN A 130 2.26 8.36 -22.47
CA ASN A 130 1.31 9.11 -23.31
C ASN A 130 1.95 10.27 -24.12
N GLY A 131 3.21 10.10 -24.53
CA GLY A 131 3.95 11.11 -25.31
C GLY A 131 4.51 12.28 -24.49
N HIS A 132 4.39 12.27 -23.18
CA HIS A 132 4.94 13.27 -22.26
C HIS A 132 6.07 12.66 -21.42
N THR A 133 7.04 13.51 -21.07
CA THR A 133 8.17 13.15 -20.20
C THR A 133 8.27 14.16 -19.07
N TRP A 134 8.38 13.67 -17.85
CA TRP A 134 8.55 14.49 -16.64
C TRP A 134 9.81 14.07 -15.89
N THR A 135 10.51 15.04 -15.33
CA THR A 135 11.60 14.82 -14.37
C THR A 135 11.03 14.64 -12.98
N GLY A 136 11.66 13.79 -12.16
CA GLY A 136 11.16 13.48 -10.83
C GLY A 136 12.20 12.95 -9.85
N TYR A 137 11.72 12.31 -8.83
CA TYR A 137 12.47 11.85 -7.65
C TYR A 137 12.49 10.33 -7.60
N ASN A 138 13.66 9.77 -7.29
CA ASN A 138 13.84 8.37 -6.98
C ASN A 138 13.73 8.20 -5.46
N ILE A 139 12.73 7.48 -5.00
CA ILE A 139 12.42 7.29 -3.57
C ILE A 139 12.43 5.79 -3.24
N ASP A 140 13.12 5.43 -2.15
CA ASP A 140 13.18 4.06 -1.66
C ASP A 140 12.36 3.91 -0.36
N MET A 141 11.36 3.03 -0.41
CA MET A 141 10.54 2.61 0.73
C MET A 141 10.82 1.16 1.16
N GLY A 142 11.97 0.59 0.73
CA GLY A 142 12.25 -0.84 0.70
C GLY A 142 11.88 -1.47 -0.65
N ASN A 143 11.16 -0.71 -1.47
CA ASN A 143 10.90 -0.94 -2.89
C ASN A 143 11.01 0.39 -3.64
N PRO A 144 11.38 0.38 -4.94
CA PRO A 144 11.66 1.60 -5.68
C PRO A 144 10.38 2.31 -6.14
N HIS A 145 10.39 3.64 -6.04
CA HIS A 145 9.34 4.54 -6.48
C HIS A 145 9.92 5.69 -7.31
N ALA A 146 9.37 5.90 -8.50
CA ALA A 146 9.65 7.04 -9.36
C ALA A 146 8.49 8.04 -9.25
N VAL A 147 8.70 9.15 -8.54
CA VAL A 147 7.66 10.15 -8.28
C VAL A 147 7.87 11.36 -9.16
N VAL A 148 6.89 11.67 -9.99
CA VAL A 148 6.90 12.84 -10.88
C VAL A 148 5.71 13.76 -10.61
N PHE A 149 5.94 15.08 -10.71
CA PHE A 149 4.89 16.09 -10.56
C PHE A 149 4.40 16.54 -11.93
N VAL A 150 3.08 16.54 -12.10
CA VAL A 150 2.40 16.92 -13.34
C VAL A 150 1.45 18.08 -13.09
N GLU A 151 1.18 18.88 -14.12
CA GLU A 151 0.20 19.96 -14.02
C GLU A 151 -1.23 19.40 -14.03
N ASP A 152 -1.46 18.34 -14.82
CA ASP A 152 -2.75 17.70 -14.97
C ASP A 152 -2.58 16.17 -15.11
N LEU A 153 -3.25 15.41 -14.28
CA LEU A 153 -3.23 13.94 -14.30
C LEU A 153 -3.87 13.33 -15.56
N ASP A 154 -4.68 14.08 -16.30
CA ASP A 154 -5.24 13.62 -17.57
C ASP A 154 -4.16 13.46 -18.66
N GLN A 155 -3.03 14.16 -18.54
CA GLN A 155 -1.87 14.04 -19.45
C GLN A 155 -1.21 12.67 -19.40
N VAL A 156 -1.38 11.95 -18.27
CA VAL A 156 -0.72 10.66 -17.99
C VAL A 156 -1.30 9.51 -18.84
N GLY A 157 -2.51 9.66 -19.36
CA GLY A 157 -3.19 8.60 -20.11
C GLY A 157 -3.78 7.50 -19.22
N ASP A 158 -3.87 6.29 -19.73
CA ASP A 158 -4.59 5.18 -19.08
C ASP A 158 -3.73 4.29 -18.16
N LEU A 159 -2.41 4.50 -18.10
CA LEU A 159 -1.45 3.70 -17.32
C LEU A 159 -1.61 2.17 -17.43
N LEU A 160 -2.18 1.66 -18.53
CA LEU A 160 -2.32 0.21 -18.79
C LEU A 160 -0.95 -0.44 -19.07
N THR A 161 -0.04 0.33 -19.63
CA THR A 161 1.35 -0.07 -19.87
C THR A 161 2.28 0.64 -18.90
N SER A 162 3.38 -0.05 -18.53
CA SER A 162 4.38 0.56 -17.67
C SER A 162 4.96 1.83 -18.31
N PRO A 163 5.00 2.96 -17.59
CA PRO A 163 5.76 4.12 -18.02
C PRO A 163 7.24 3.76 -18.23
N ILE A 164 7.89 4.43 -19.15
CA ILE A 164 9.34 4.29 -19.35
C ILE A 164 10.03 5.19 -18.32
N VAL A 165 10.89 4.59 -17.48
CA VAL A 165 11.66 5.33 -16.48
C VAL A 165 13.15 5.24 -16.82
N GLU A 166 13.83 6.40 -16.81
CA GLU A 166 15.25 6.49 -17.06
C GLU A 166 15.97 7.13 -15.85
N PRO A 167 17.18 6.69 -15.48
CA PRO A 167 17.95 5.62 -16.15
C PRO A 167 17.42 4.22 -15.82
N ALA A 168 17.25 3.38 -16.86
CA ALA A 168 16.61 2.05 -16.74
C ALA A 168 17.42 1.06 -15.90
N ASP A 169 18.73 1.19 -15.87
CA ASP A 169 19.64 0.32 -15.11
C ASP A 169 19.52 0.48 -13.59
N GLU A 170 18.93 1.58 -13.10
CA GLU A 170 18.57 1.75 -11.69
C GLU A 170 17.40 0.84 -11.26
N TYR A 171 16.64 0.30 -12.22
CA TYR A 171 15.41 -0.45 -11.97
C TYR A 171 15.38 -1.80 -12.71
N PRO A 172 16.34 -2.70 -12.45
CA PRO A 172 16.45 -3.97 -13.18
C PRO A 172 15.21 -4.87 -13.08
N ASP A 173 14.47 -4.74 -11.95
CA ASP A 173 13.22 -5.48 -11.69
C ASP A 173 11.96 -4.61 -11.88
N GLY A 174 12.10 -3.41 -12.49
CA GLY A 174 11.04 -2.42 -12.64
C GLY A 174 10.81 -1.55 -11.40
N VAL A 175 9.93 -0.57 -11.53
CA VAL A 175 9.68 0.50 -10.54
C VAL A 175 8.19 0.83 -10.47
N ASN A 176 7.72 1.26 -9.28
CA ASN A 176 6.40 1.88 -9.14
C ASN A 176 6.51 3.33 -9.60
N VAL A 177 5.54 3.82 -10.35
CA VAL A 177 5.58 5.18 -10.90
C VAL A 177 4.36 5.95 -10.42
N GLU A 178 4.61 7.00 -9.64
CA GLU A 178 3.59 7.88 -9.08
C GLU A 178 3.55 9.22 -9.85
N PHE A 179 2.39 9.53 -10.43
CA PHE A 179 2.09 10.83 -11.04
C PHE A 179 1.29 11.67 -10.07
N VAL A 180 1.78 12.87 -9.76
CA VAL A 180 1.28 13.69 -8.66
C VAL A 180 0.92 15.08 -9.13
N GLN A 181 -0.26 15.56 -8.77
CA GLN A 181 -0.73 16.91 -9.01
C GLN A 181 -0.96 17.64 -7.68
N PHE A 182 -0.40 18.85 -7.54
CA PHE A 182 -0.75 19.74 -6.45
C PHE A 182 -2.11 20.38 -6.71
N LEU A 183 -2.99 20.34 -5.71
CA LEU A 183 -4.28 21.03 -5.74
C LEU A 183 -4.19 22.40 -5.09
N ASP A 184 -5.13 23.30 -5.42
CA ASP A 184 -5.15 24.68 -4.93
C ASP A 184 -5.29 24.77 -3.39
N ASN A 185 -5.90 23.78 -2.75
CA ASN A 185 -6.05 23.69 -1.30
C ASN A 185 -4.80 23.16 -0.57
N GLY A 186 -3.73 22.85 -1.31
CA GLY A 186 -2.48 22.29 -0.78
C GLY A 186 -2.46 20.78 -0.62
N GLU A 187 -3.56 20.10 -0.95
CA GLU A 187 -3.59 18.64 -1.04
C GLU A 187 -2.91 18.14 -2.32
N LEU A 188 -2.61 16.84 -2.35
CA LEU A 188 -2.06 16.17 -3.51
C LEU A 188 -3.09 15.20 -4.08
N LYS A 189 -3.17 15.12 -5.39
CA LYS A 189 -3.88 14.07 -6.11
C LYS A 189 -2.86 13.21 -6.81
N MET A 190 -3.03 11.87 -6.80
CA MET A 190 -2.06 10.98 -7.42
C MET A 190 -2.73 9.86 -8.22
N ARG A 191 -1.99 9.34 -9.19
CA ARG A 191 -2.23 8.06 -9.85
C ARG A 191 -0.94 7.26 -9.81
N VAL A 192 -1.04 5.94 -9.76
CA VAL A 192 0.13 5.06 -9.66
C VAL A 192 0.03 3.88 -10.62
N HIS A 193 1.16 3.60 -11.29
CA HIS A 193 1.38 2.33 -11.97
C HIS A 193 2.26 1.46 -11.07
N GLU A 194 1.70 0.44 -10.46
CA GLU A 194 2.46 -0.49 -9.62
C GLU A 194 3.20 -1.53 -10.46
N ARG A 195 4.44 -1.76 -10.09
CA ARG A 195 5.36 -2.71 -10.73
C ARG A 195 4.74 -4.11 -10.81
N GLY A 196 4.62 -4.64 -12.03
CA GLY A 196 4.07 -5.98 -12.28
C GLY A 196 2.56 -6.11 -12.16
N VAL A 197 1.85 -5.04 -11.79
CA VAL A 197 0.39 -5.04 -11.60
C VAL A 197 -0.32 -4.14 -12.60
N GLY A 198 0.18 -2.90 -12.80
CA GLY A 198 -0.47 -1.87 -13.60
C GLY A 198 -1.06 -0.75 -12.74
N GLU A 199 -2.04 -0.02 -13.25
CA GLU A 199 -2.70 1.03 -12.49
C GLU A 199 -3.56 0.45 -11.37
N THR A 200 -3.32 0.91 -10.14
CA THR A 200 -4.08 0.52 -8.94
C THR A 200 -4.78 1.72 -8.31
N LYS A 201 -5.74 1.45 -7.45
CA LYS A 201 -6.53 2.49 -6.76
C LYS A 201 -5.77 3.17 -5.63
N SER A 202 -4.79 2.47 -5.02
CA SER A 202 -4.04 3.00 -3.88
C SER A 202 -2.82 2.13 -3.61
N CYS A 203 -1.64 2.75 -3.52
CA CYS A 203 -0.39 2.13 -3.09
C CYS A 203 0.09 2.80 -1.81
N GLY A 204 0.21 2.05 -0.70
CA GLY A 204 0.59 2.61 0.60
C GLY A 204 2.04 3.13 0.62
N THR A 205 3.00 2.37 0.09
CA THR A 205 4.40 2.79 -0.03
C THR A 205 4.56 3.92 -1.04
N GLY A 206 3.84 3.87 -2.17
CA GLY A 206 3.80 4.95 -3.15
C GLY A 206 3.28 6.26 -2.56
N THR A 207 2.22 6.21 -1.75
CA THR A 207 1.70 7.41 -1.06
C THR A 207 2.75 8.00 -0.10
N CYS A 208 3.51 7.16 0.62
CA CYS A 208 4.61 7.62 1.46
C CYS A 208 5.75 8.23 0.64
N ALA A 209 6.12 7.61 -0.49
CA ALA A 209 7.13 8.15 -1.40
C ALA A 209 6.74 9.53 -1.95
N VAL A 210 5.46 9.70 -2.32
CA VAL A 210 4.89 10.99 -2.75
C VAL A 210 5.05 12.07 -1.67
N ALA A 211 4.82 11.74 -0.40
CA ALA A 211 4.95 12.71 0.69
C ALA A 211 6.38 13.25 0.83
N LEU A 212 7.40 12.37 0.75
CA LEU A 212 8.80 12.81 0.78
C LEU A 212 9.16 13.61 -0.48
N ALA A 213 8.79 13.12 -1.67
CA ALA A 213 9.02 13.84 -2.92
C ALA A 213 8.38 15.23 -2.92
N ALA A 214 7.18 15.38 -2.35
CA ALA A 214 6.51 16.68 -2.22
C ALA A 214 7.26 17.62 -1.27
N ALA A 215 7.81 17.11 -0.17
CA ALA A 215 8.65 17.90 0.72
C ALA A 215 9.92 18.39 0.01
N LEU A 216 10.57 17.53 -0.76
CA LEU A 216 11.75 17.87 -1.57
C LEU A 216 11.40 18.93 -2.64
N PHE A 217 10.34 18.68 -3.41
CA PHE A 217 9.88 19.58 -4.47
C PHE A 217 9.55 20.99 -3.96
N LYS A 218 8.90 21.08 -2.80
CA LYS A 218 8.59 22.38 -2.14
C LYS A 218 9.69 22.92 -1.26
N SER A 219 10.84 22.23 -1.14
CA SER A 219 11.92 22.58 -0.19
C SER A 219 11.38 22.73 1.25
N THR A 220 10.41 21.91 1.63
CA THR A 220 9.79 21.93 2.95
C THR A 220 10.70 21.20 3.95
N ARG A 221 10.96 21.81 5.10
CA ARG A 221 11.72 21.14 6.18
C ARG A 221 10.85 20.08 6.86
N LEU A 222 11.49 18.96 7.22
CA LEU A 222 10.85 17.93 8.04
C LEU A 222 10.82 18.38 9.53
N PRO A 223 9.76 18.00 10.30
CA PRO A 223 8.64 17.17 9.87
C PRO A 223 7.67 17.90 8.92
N ALA A 224 7.02 17.15 8.04
CA ALA A 224 6.04 17.67 7.08
C ALA A 224 4.87 16.69 6.93
N SER A 225 3.68 17.20 6.67
CA SER A 225 2.47 16.39 6.52
C SER A 225 1.73 16.75 5.23
N TRP A 226 1.19 15.73 4.58
CA TRP A 226 0.46 15.86 3.33
C TRP A 226 -0.84 15.06 3.36
N ILE A 227 -1.90 15.65 2.80
CA ILE A 227 -3.12 14.93 2.45
C ILE A 227 -3.00 14.54 1.00
N ILE A 228 -3.15 13.25 0.71
CA ILE A 228 -2.91 12.67 -0.61
C ILE A 228 -4.14 11.88 -1.02
N ASN A 229 -4.62 12.16 -2.22
CA ASN A 229 -5.84 11.61 -2.80
C ASN A 229 -5.51 10.65 -3.97
N PRO A 230 -5.17 9.39 -3.71
CA PRO A 230 -5.23 8.36 -4.75
C PRO A 230 -6.69 8.08 -5.15
N PRO A 231 -6.96 7.42 -6.29
CA PRO A 231 -8.33 7.13 -6.75
C PRO A 231 -9.19 6.36 -5.73
N GLY A 232 -8.59 5.56 -4.85
CA GLY A 232 -9.29 4.73 -3.86
C GLY A 232 -9.71 5.46 -2.59
N GLY A 233 -9.30 6.71 -2.38
CA GLY A 233 -9.69 7.51 -1.21
C GLY A 233 -8.54 8.22 -0.52
N LEU A 234 -8.86 9.05 0.44
CA LEU A 234 -7.97 9.98 1.08
C LEU A 234 -7.04 9.30 2.10
N LEU A 235 -5.77 9.65 2.04
CA LEU A 235 -4.72 9.25 2.97
C LEU A 235 -4.01 10.49 3.52
N SER A 236 -3.49 10.39 4.74
CA SER A 236 -2.59 11.39 5.32
C SER A 236 -1.24 10.75 5.57
N VAL A 237 -0.17 11.44 5.20
CA VAL A 237 1.20 11.01 5.49
C VAL A 237 1.95 12.12 6.19
N GLU A 238 2.52 11.80 7.34
CA GLU A 238 3.50 12.61 8.04
C GLU A 238 4.89 12.00 7.82
N ILE A 239 5.85 12.83 7.42
CA ILE A 239 7.27 12.48 7.43
C ILE A 239 7.89 13.13 8.65
N ASP A 240 8.39 12.35 9.58
CA ASP A 240 9.00 12.86 10.81
C ASP A 240 10.40 13.45 10.59
N ALA A 241 11.01 14.01 11.63
CA ALA A 241 12.35 14.61 11.57
C ALA A 241 13.48 13.61 11.23
N HIS A 242 13.20 12.31 11.30
CA HIS A 242 14.14 11.22 10.98
C HIS A 242 13.82 10.53 9.66
N SER A 243 12.93 11.11 8.85
CA SER A 243 12.42 10.56 7.58
C SER A 243 11.66 9.24 7.74
N ASN A 244 11.00 9.01 8.87
CA ASN A 244 10.04 7.92 8.97
C ASN A 244 8.68 8.39 8.42
N ALA A 245 8.04 7.52 7.63
CA ALA A 245 6.70 7.76 7.14
C ALA A 245 5.65 7.22 8.12
N ILE A 246 4.68 8.04 8.43
CA ILE A 246 3.53 7.73 9.28
C ILE A 246 2.28 7.88 8.42
N LEU A 247 1.75 6.76 7.98
CA LEU A 247 0.60 6.68 7.09
C LEU A 247 -0.69 6.53 7.90
N THR A 248 -1.65 7.40 7.67
CA THR A 248 -2.99 7.35 8.28
C THR A 248 -4.06 7.26 7.21
N GLY A 249 -5.01 6.35 7.40
CA GLY A 249 -6.13 6.22 6.48
C GLY A 249 -7.17 5.20 6.91
N PRO A 250 -8.29 5.13 6.17
CA PRO A 250 -9.41 4.27 6.49
C PRO A 250 -9.10 2.80 6.26
N ALA A 251 -9.85 1.96 6.96
CA ALA A 251 -9.98 0.54 6.68
C ALA A 251 -11.44 0.12 6.90
N VAL A 252 -11.95 -0.69 5.99
CA VAL A 252 -13.34 -1.13 5.97
C VAL A 252 -13.39 -2.63 5.88
N LEU A 253 -14.15 -3.28 6.78
CA LEU A 253 -14.57 -4.66 6.63
C LEU A 253 -15.95 -4.70 5.99
N LYS A 254 -16.17 -5.69 5.15
CA LYS A 254 -17.46 -5.92 4.49
C LYS A 254 -18.02 -7.27 4.90
N GLU A 255 -18.20 -8.17 3.97
CA GLU A 255 -18.90 -9.44 4.15
C GLU A 255 -17.94 -10.61 4.40
N ASP A 256 -18.50 -11.65 5.03
CA ASP A 256 -17.80 -12.92 5.26
C ASP A 256 -18.21 -13.93 4.17
N PHE A 257 -17.25 -14.75 3.72
CA PHE A 257 -17.44 -15.77 2.68
C PHE A 257 -17.02 -17.16 3.16
N ASP A 258 -17.72 -18.19 2.73
CA ASP A 258 -17.24 -19.57 2.89
C ASP A 258 -16.21 -19.89 1.80
N LEU A 259 -14.99 -20.16 2.21
CA LEU A 259 -13.86 -20.50 1.34
C LEU A 259 -13.76 -21.99 1.01
N SER A 260 -14.64 -22.86 1.54
CA SER A 260 -14.51 -24.33 1.43
C SER A 260 -14.38 -24.85 -0.01
N LYS A 261 -14.95 -24.12 -0.98
CA LYS A 261 -14.84 -24.50 -2.40
C LYS A 261 -13.48 -24.21 -3.06
N TYR A 262 -12.61 -23.45 -2.39
CA TYR A 262 -11.28 -23.10 -2.91
C TYR A 262 -10.15 -23.88 -2.19
N LEU A 263 -10.49 -24.58 -1.11
CA LEU A 263 -9.57 -25.31 -0.26
C LEU A 263 -9.64 -26.81 -0.53
#